data_e846167c35eb322accc2edb23a461231
#
_entry.id   e846167c35eb322accc2edb23a461231
#
_cell.length_a   1.000
_cell.length_b   1.000
_cell.length_c   1.000
_cell.angle_alpha   90.00
_cell.angle_beta   90.00
_cell.angle_gamma   90.00
#
_symmetry.space_group_name_H-M   'P 1'
#
loop_
_entity.id
_entity.type
_entity.pdbx_description
1 polymer ?
#
loop_
_entity_poly.entity_id
_entity_poly.type
_entity_poly.pdbx_seq_one_letter_code
_entity_poly.pdbx_strand_id
1 'polypeptide(L)'
;MDLFDYMRETTKEKESPLASRLRPTTLDEVVGQQHIIGKDKLLYRAIKADKLSSVIFYGPPGTGKTTLAKVIANTTSAEFTQINATVAGKKDMEEVVNKAKELKGMYQKRTILFIDEIHRFNKGQQDYLLPFVEDGTIILIGATTENPYFEVNGALLSRSSVFELCPLSQEEVETLILRAVQDEKKGMGSYHAVIEEDALHFLADLAGGDARSALNAVELGILTTPRSEDGMIHISLDVASECIQKRVVRYDKTGDNHYDTISAFIKSMRGSDPDAAVYYLAKMLYAGEDIKFIARRIMICASEDVGNADPMALNVAVSAAQAVERIGMPEAQIILSQAVLYVATAPKSNSACNAVFAAMDNVKKYKTTVPVHLQDAHYKGSAKLGHGIGYKYAHDYPNHYVKQQYLPDEIKDAVFYEASDNGYEQTIKAHMKRIKDEA
;
A
#
# COMPACT_ATOMS: atom_id res chain seq x y z
N MET A 1 -19.99 -19.01 -34.42
CA MET A 1 -20.04 -19.55 -33.06
C MET A 1 -20.70 -20.93 -33.17
N ASP A 2 -19.91 -21.98 -32.97
CA ASP A 2 -20.43 -23.37 -33.04
C ASP A 2 -21.23 -23.67 -31.75
N LEU A 3 -22.19 -24.59 -31.83
CA LEU A 3 -22.99 -25.00 -30.68
C LEU A 3 -22.13 -25.48 -29.50
N PHE A 4 -20.99 -26.10 -29.82
CA PHE A 4 -19.99 -26.52 -28.82
C PHE A 4 -19.27 -25.33 -28.17
N ASP A 5 -19.01 -24.28 -28.90
CA ASP A 5 -18.43 -23.04 -28.35
C ASP A 5 -19.43 -22.35 -27.43
N TYR A 6 -20.70 -22.29 -27.81
CA TYR A 6 -21.78 -21.74 -26.98
C TYR A 6 -21.97 -22.55 -25.70
N MET A 7 -21.99 -23.90 -25.80
CA MET A 7 -22.08 -24.78 -24.64
C MET A 7 -20.86 -24.66 -23.73
N ARG A 8 -19.64 -24.51 -24.29
CA ARG A 8 -18.43 -24.29 -23.52
C ARG A 8 -18.45 -22.95 -22.78
N GLU A 9 -18.89 -21.87 -23.42
CA GLU A 9 -19.02 -20.57 -22.79
C GLU A 9 -20.03 -20.54 -21.65
N THR A 10 -21.23 -21.13 -21.89
CA THR A 10 -22.28 -21.22 -20.87
C THR A 10 -21.92 -22.13 -19.69
N THR A 11 -21.19 -23.22 -19.92
CA THR A 11 -20.69 -24.08 -18.85
C THR A 11 -19.58 -23.40 -18.09
N LYS A 12 -18.65 -22.70 -18.77
CA LYS A 12 -17.56 -21.96 -18.18
C LYS A 12 -18.03 -20.78 -17.32
N GLU A 13 -19.12 -20.13 -17.71
CA GLU A 13 -19.74 -19.08 -16.90
C GLU A 13 -20.35 -19.65 -15.60
N LYS A 14 -21.01 -20.78 -15.66
CA LYS A 14 -21.63 -21.46 -14.49
C LYS A 14 -20.60 -22.07 -13.54
N GLU A 15 -19.47 -22.54 -14.05
CA GLU A 15 -18.39 -23.16 -13.26
C GLU A 15 -17.36 -22.12 -12.74
N SER A 16 -17.47 -20.85 -13.16
CA SER A 16 -16.57 -19.83 -12.65
C SER A 16 -16.85 -19.49 -11.18
N PRO A 17 -15.85 -19.15 -10.36
CA PRO A 17 -16.04 -18.80 -8.96
C PRO A 17 -17.11 -17.71 -8.77
N LEU A 18 -17.91 -17.80 -7.73
CA LEU A 18 -18.99 -16.87 -7.41
C LEU A 18 -18.55 -15.40 -7.45
N ALA A 19 -17.37 -15.10 -6.89
CA ALA A 19 -16.76 -13.78 -6.95
C ALA A 19 -16.51 -13.26 -8.38
N SER A 20 -16.42 -14.14 -9.37
CA SER A 20 -16.30 -13.78 -10.78
C SER A 20 -17.65 -13.60 -11.45
N ARG A 21 -18.62 -14.46 -11.14
CA ARG A 21 -19.99 -14.39 -11.70
C ARG A 21 -20.75 -13.15 -11.25
N LEU A 22 -20.60 -12.77 -9.97
CA LEU A 22 -21.26 -11.61 -9.37
C LEU A 22 -20.62 -10.25 -9.72
N ARG A 23 -19.59 -10.25 -10.58
CA ARG A 23 -18.98 -8.97 -10.97
C ARG A 23 -20.03 -8.05 -11.60
N PRO A 24 -20.09 -6.79 -11.13
CA PRO A 24 -20.95 -5.78 -11.73
C PRO A 24 -20.59 -5.56 -13.21
N THR A 25 -21.59 -5.27 -14.00
CA THR A 25 -21.46 -4.94 -15.43
C THR A 25 -21.61 -3.46 -15.68
N THR A 26 -22.22 -2.73 -14.75
CA THR A 26 -22.46 -1.29 -14.81
C THR A 26 -21.89 -0.58 -13.58
N LEU A 27 -21.67 0.73 -13.67
CA LEU A 27 -21.19 1.53 -12.54
C LEU A 27 -22.19 1.54 -11.36
N ASP A 28 -23.47 1.50 -11.65
CA ASP A 28 -24.53 1.54 -10.62
C ASP A 28 -24.64 0.22 -9.82
N GLU A 29 -24.11 -0.87 -10.36
CA GLU A 29 -24.04 -2.17 -9.67
C GLU A 29 -22.83 -2.28 -8.73
N VAL A 30 -21.85 -1.37 -8.85
CA VAL A 30 -20.62 -1.42 -8.04
C VAL A 30 -20.97 -1.04 -6.61
N VAL A 31 -20.61 -1.93 -5.68
CA VAL A 31 -20.74 -1.69 -4.24
C VAL A 31 -19.45 -1.06 -3.73
N GLY A 32 -19.58 -0.03 -2.91
CA GLY A 32 -18.46 0.70 -2.34
C GLY A 32 -17.79 1.70 -3.29
N GLN A 33 -16.65 2.21 -2.87
CA GLN A 33 -15.79 3.13 -3.63
C GLN A 33 -16.47 4.48 -4.03
N GLN A 34 -17.49 4.92 -3.30
CA GLN A 34 -18.26 6.13 -3.63
C GLN A 34 -17.41 7.41 -3.65
N HIS A 35 -16.28 7.41 -2.95
CA HIS A 35 -15.33 8.53 -2.93
C HIS A 35 -14.66 8.76 -4.30
N ILE A 36 -14.63 7.75 -5.20
CA ILE A 36 -14.06 7.85 -6.55
C ILE A 36 -15.08 7.68 -7.68
N ILE A 37 -16.13 6.86 -7.48
CA ILE A 37 -17.15 6.56 -8.50
C ILE A 37 -18.52 7.15 -8.17
N GLY A 38 -18.67 7.95 -7.14
CA GLY A 38 -19.91 8.71 -6.89
C GLY A 38 -20.28 9.57 -8.10
N LYS A 39 -21.57 9.81 -8.34
CA LYS A 39 -22.09 10.51 -9.54
C LYS A 39 -21.50 11.90 -9.74
N ASP A 40 -21.07 12.55 -8.68
CA ASP A 40 -20.41 13.86 -8.66
C ASP A 40 -18.89 13.80 -8.91
N LYS A 41 -18.29 12.61 -8.87
CA LYS A 41 -16.84 12.44 -8.94
C LYS A 41 -16.30 12.49 -10.37
N LEU A 42 -15.03 12.91 -10.46
CA LEU A 42 -14.33 13.08 -11.73
C LEU A 42 -14.34 11.80 -12.56
N LEU A 43 -13.99 10.65 -11.94
CA LEU A 43 -13.89 9.38 -12.64
C LEU A 43 -15.25 8.97 -13.25
N TYR A 44 -16.34 9.06 -12.47
CA TYR A 44 -17.68 8.74 -12.96
C TYR A 44 -18.04 9.57 -14.18
N ARG A 45 -17.84 10.89 -14.09
CA ARG A 45 -18.16 11.83 -15.19
C ARG A 45 -17.30 11.56 -16.43
N ALA A 46 -16.01 11.26 -16.25
CA ALA A 46 -15.10 10.94 -17.35
C ALA A 46 -15.51 9.64 -18.08
N ILE A 47 -15.94 8.61 -17.33
CA ILE A 47 -16.44 7.35 -17.89
C ILE A 47 -17.74 7.60 -18.69
N LYS A 48 -18.71 8.29 -18.09
CA LYS A 48 -20.00 8.58 -18.76
C LYS A 48 -19.85 9.46 -20.00
N ALA A 49 -18.88 10.37 -20.01
CA ALA A 49 -18.58 11.21 -21.17
C ALA A 49 -17.71 10.50 -22.23
N ASP A 50 -17.30 9.27 -22.02
CA ASP A 50 -16.34 8.52 -22.84
C ASP A 50 -15.03 9.30 -23.09
N LYS A 51 -14.55 10.01 -22.06
CA LYS A 51 -13.33 10.84 -22.05
C LYS A 51 -12.33 10.39 -20.98
N LEU A 52 -12.24 9.08 -20.79
CA LEU A 52 -11.31 8.50 -19.84
C LEU A 52 -9.86 8.72 -20.31
N SER A 53 -9.02 9.24 -19.42
CA SER A 53 -7.55 9.21 -19.51
C SER A 53 -7.01 7.97 -18.83
N SER A 54 -5.70 7.74 -18.93
CA SER A 54 -5.06 6.63 -18.20
C SER A 54 -5.21 6.78 -16.69
N VAL A 55 -5.38 5.64 -16.01
CA VAL A 55 -5.61 5.59 -14.55
C VAL A 55 -4.78 4.49 -13.91
N ILE A 56 -4.39 4.71 -12.66
CA ILE A 56 -3.78 3.69 -11.80
C ILE A 56 -4.68 3.50 -10.59
N PHE A 57 -5.17 2.28 -10.41
CA PHE A 57 -5.90 1.85 -9.23
C PHE A 57 -4.96 1.17 -8.24
N TYR A 58 -4.91 1.64 -7.01
CA TYR A 58 -4.14 0.95 -5.97
C TYR A 58 -4.99 0.74 -4.72
N GLY A 59 -4.61 -0.23 -3.90
CA GLY A 59 -5.32 -0.58 -2.68
C GLY A 59 -5.27 -2.08 -2.38
N PRO A 60 -5.80 -2.52 -1.23
CA PRO A 60 -5.74 -3.92 -0.79
C PRO A 60 -6.38 -4.90 -1.77
N PRO A 61 -6.08 -6.22 -1.66
CA PRO A 61 -6.76 -7.25 -2.44
C PRO A 61 -8.27 -7.22 -2.19
N GLY A 62 -9.07 -7.67 -3.16
CA GLY A 62 -10.52 -7.80 -3.02
C GLY A 62 -11.34 -6.52 -3.04
N THR A 63 -10.73 -5.33 -3.13
CA THR A 63 -11.41 -4.02 -3.16
C THR A 63 -12.07 -3.66 -4.49
N GLY A 64 -11.94 -4.50 -5.52
CA GLY A 64 -12.65 -4.34 -6.79
C GLY A 64 -11.85 -3.69 -7.93
N LYS A 65 -10.52 -3.57 -7.87
CA LYS A 65 -9.67 -2.97 -8.93
C LYS A 65 -9.94 -3.53 -10.32
N THR A 66 -9.84 -4.85 -10.47
CA THR A 66 -10.11 -5.57 -11.74
C THR A 66 -11.58 -5.46 -12.16
N THR A 67 -12.48 -5.44 -11.18
CA THR A 67 -13.92 -5.27 -11.40
C THR A 67 -14.21 -3.89 -11.98
N LEU A 68 -13.69 -2.85 -11.37
CA LEU A 68 -13.89 -1.47 -11.83
C LEU A 68 -13.32 -1.25 -13.24
N ALA A 69 -12.15 -1.82 -13.54
CA ALA A 69 -11.57 -1.77 -14.88
C ALA A 69 -12.50 -2.39 -15.94
N LYS A 70 -13.13 -3.53 -15.64
CA LYS A 70 -14.11 -4.18 -16.55
C LYS A 70 -15.39 -3.37 -16.70
N VAL A 71 -15.91 -2.81 -15.62
CA VAL A 71 -17.10 -1.94 -15.65
C VAL A 71 -16.83 -0.69 -16.50
N ILE A 72 -15.65 -0.10 -16.38
CA ILE A 72 -15.22 1.04 -17.22
C ILE A 72 -15.22 0.62 -18.69
N ALA A 73 -14.61 -0.53 -19.00
CA ALA A 73 -14.55 -1.03 -20.36
C ALA A 73 -15.95 -1.28 -20.95
N ASN A 74 -16.86 -1.87 -20.18
CA ASN A 74 -18.24 -2.12 -20.60
C ASN A 74 -19.06 -0.83 -20.80
N THR A 75 -18.69 0.25 -20.10
CA THR A 75 -19.40 1.52 -20.17
C THR A 75 -18.87 2.41 -21.31
N THR A 76 -17.64 2.16 -21.77
CA THR A 76 -16.98 2.91 -22.84
C THR A 76 -17.04 2.17 -24.16
N SER A 77 -16.82 2.88 -25.27
CA SER A 77 -16.76 2.28 -26.62
C SER A 77 -15.41 1.65 -26.97
N ALA A 78 -14.50 1.55 -26.00
CA ALA A 78 -13.14 1.08 -26.22
C ALA A 78 -13.03 -0.46 -26.26
N GLU A 79 -12.07 -0.97 -27.01
CA GLU A 79 -11.68 -2.38 -26.93
C GLU A 79 -10.95 -2.65 -25.60
N PHE A 80 -11.30 -3.73 -24.91
CA PHE A 80 -10.67 -4.09 -23.64
C PHE A 80 -9.71 -5.24 -23.81
N THR A 81 -8.46 -5.03 -23.42
CA THR A 81 -7.44 -6.08 -23.38
C THR A 81 -6.83 -6.13 -21.99
N GLN A 82 -6.72 -7.33 -21.42
CA GLN A 82 -6.16 -7.55 -20.09
C GLN A 82 -4.83 -8.29 -20.18
N ILE A 83 -3.84 -7.80 -19.46
CA ILE A 83 -2.54 -8.44 -19.24
C ILE A 83 -2.33 -8.61 -17.72
N ASN A 84 -1.77 -9.76 -17.33
CA ASN A 84 -1.30 -9.95 -15.97
C ASN A 84 0.24 -9.81 -15.96
N ALA A 85 0.77 -8.81 -15.25
CA ALA A 85 2.19 -8.52 -15.23
C ALA A 85 3.05 -9.61 -14.57
N THR A 86 2.46 -10.54 -13.82
CA THR A 86 3.19 -11.68 -13.24
C THR A 86 3.61 -12.74 -14.26
N VAL A 87 2.94 -12.79 -15.42
CA VAL A 87 3.11 -13.84 -16.42
C VAL A 87 3.55 -13.25 -17.78
N ALA A 88 3.08 -12.03 -18.08
CA ALA A 88 3.26 -11.39 -19.38
C ALA A 88 4.69 -10.90 -19.62
N GLY A 89 5.19 -11.18 -20.82
CA GLY A 89 6.47 -10.73 -21.31
C GLY A 89 6.36 -9.57 -22.32
N LYS A 90 7.51 -9.17 -22.88
CA LYS A 90 7.59 -8.10 -23.88
C LYS A 90 6.77 -8.41 -25.13
N LYS A 91 6.73 -9.68 -25.58
CA LYS A 91 5.97 -10.10 -26.76
C LYS A 91 4.47 -9.89 -26.61
N ASP A 92 3.93 -10.20 -25.43
CA ASP A 92 2.50 -10.02 -25.16
C ASP A 92 2.10 -8.54 -25.24
N MET A 93 2.97 -7.65 -24.74
CA MET A 93 2.77 -6.21 -24.85
C MET A 93 2.85 -5.72 -26.29
N GLU A 94 3.80 -6.24 -27.09
CA GLU A 94 3.94 -5.91 -28.50
C GLU A 94 2.70 -6.31 -29.32
N GLU A 95 2.16 -7.50 -29.06
CA GLU A 95 0.91 -7.96 -29.70
C GLU A 95 -0.27 -7.04 -29.40
N VAL A 96 -0.46 -6.67 -28.13
CA VAL A 96 -1.53 -5.75 -27.74
C VAL A 96 -1.35 -4.38 -28.35
N VAL A 97 -0.14 -3.83 -28.36
CA VAL A 97 0.16 -2.54 -28.98
C VAL A 97 -0.13 -2.57 -30.47
N ASN A 98 0.29 -3.61 -31.18
CA ASN A 98 0.05 -3.74 -32.62
C ASN A 98 -1.45 -3.82 -32.92
N LYS A 99 -2.21 -4.64 -32.16
CA LYS A 99 -3.68 -4.69 -32.28
C LYS A 99 -4.32 -3.34 -31.99
N ALA A 100 -3.84 -2.62 -30.99
CA ALA A 100 -4.37 -1.29 -30.65
C ALA A 100 -4.12 -0.28 -31.78
N LYS A 101 -2.95 -0.31 -32.43
CA LYS A 101 -2.64 0.53 -33.60
C LYS A 101 -3.55 0.22 -34.79
N GLU A 102 -3.80 -1.06 -35.06
CA GLU A 102 -4.71 -1.49 -36.13
C GLU A 102 -6.13 -1.00 -35.86
N LEU A 103 -6.64 -1.20 -34.64
CA LEU A 103 -7.99 -0.75 -34.25
C LEU A 103 -8.14 0.76 -34.34
N LYS A 104 -7.13 1.51 -33.90
CA LYS A 104 -7.11 2.98 -34.00
C LYS A 104 -7.05 3.45 -35.45
N GLY A 105 -6.19 2.82 -36.29
CA GLY A 105 -6.01 3.22 -37.69
C GLY A 105 -7.19 2.85 -38.59
N MET A 106 -7.73 1.64 -38.48
CA MET A 106 -8.79 1.14 -39.36
C MET A 106 -10.21 1.50 -38.90
N TYR A 107 -10.43 1.49 -37.57
CA TYR A 107 -11.78 1.60 -37.01
C TYR A 107 -11.98 2.81 -36.12
N GLN A 108 -10.94 3.64 -35.92
CA GLN A 108 -10.92 4.77 -34.96
C GLN A 108 -11.36 4.35 -33.55
N LYS A 109 -11.17 3.07 -33.22
CA LYS A 109 -11.53 2.48 -31.94
C LYS A 109 -10.36 2.60 -30.96
N ARG A 110 -10.65 3.10 -29.75
CA ARG A 110 -9.64 3.20 -28.68
C ARG A 110 -9.48 1.83 -28.01
N THR A 111 -8.31 1.59 -27.43
CA THR A 111 -8.00 0.36 -26.67
C THR A 111 -7.72 0.72 -25.23
N ILE A 112 -8.45 0.11 -24.31
CA ILE A 112 -8.13 0.08 -22.89
C ILE A 112 -7.23 -1.14 -22.63
N LEU A 113 -6.01 -0.88 -22.20
CA LEU A 113 -5.11 -1.91 -21.72
C LEU A 113 -5.15 -1.96 -20.20
N PHE A 114 -5.74 -3.01 -19.66
CA PHE A 114 -5.73 -3.28 -18.23
C PHE A 114 -4.52 -4.15 -17.87
N ILE A 115 -3.68 -3.65 -16.95
CA ILE A 115 -2.50 -4.37 -16.44
C ILE A 115 -2.74 -4.66 -14.96
N ASP A 116 -2.97 -5.93 -14.65
CA ASP A 116 -3.06 -6.38 -13.26
C ASP A 116 -1.66 -6.57 -12.67
N GLU A 117 -1.48 -6.14 -11.42
CA GLU A 117 -0.20 -6.15 -10.69
C GLU A 117 0.92 -5.40 -11.44
N ILE A 118 0.64 -4.19 -11.95
CA ILE A 118 1.56 -3.40 -12.78
C ILE A 118 2.94 -3.20 -12.15
N HIS A 119 3.05 -3.22 -10.82
CA HIS A 119 4.32 -3.15 -10.09
C HIS A 119 5.28 -4.32 -10.37
N ARG A 120 4.78 -5.43 -10.93
CA ARG A 120 5.59 -6.57 -11.35
C ARG A 120 6.34 -6.34 -12.67
N PHE A 121 5.91 -5.36 -13.44
CA PHE A 121 6.67 -4.96 -14.62
C PHE A 121 7.93 -4.21 -14.21
N ASN A 122 9.06 -4.58 -14.80
CA ASN A 122 10.30 -3.82 -14.63
C ASN A 122 10.21 -2.45 -15.34
N LYS A 123 11.14 -1.54 -15.01
CA LYS A 123 11.15 -0.18 -15.55
C LYS A 123 11.14 -0.15 -17.10
N GLY A 124 11.90 -1.03 -17.77
CA GLY A 124 11.94 -1.09 -19.23
C GLY A 124 10.60 -1.53 -19.85
N GLN A 125 9.85 -2.41 -19.18
CA GLN A 125 8.51 -2.80 -19.62
C GLN A 125 7.50 -1.65 -19.43
N GLN A 126 7.61 -0.93 -18.34
CA GLN A 126 6.78 0.25 -18.09
C GLN A 126 7.11 1.39 -19.08
N ASP A 127 8.39 1.62 -19.35
CA ASP A 127 8.85 2.62 -20.34
C ASP A 127 8.38 2.30 -21.76
N TYR A 128 8.30 1.02 -22.12
CA TYR A 128 7.80 0.59 -23.43
C TYR A 128 6.37 1.07 -23.72
N LEU A 129 5.54 1.22 -22.69
CA LEU A 129 4.14 1.65 -22.84
C LEU A 129 4.01 3.18 -23.01
N LEU A 130 4.99 3.97 -22.57
CA LEU A 130 4.93 5.42 -22.55
C LEU A 130 4.52 6.06 -23.89
N PRO A 131 5.15 5.75 -25.03
CA PRO A 131 4.80 6.38 -26.31
C PRO A 131 3.35 6.15 -26.70
N PHE A 132 2.79 4.98 -26.39
CA PHE A 132 1.42 4.59 -26.76
C PHE A 132 0.35 5.14 -25.81
N VAL A 133 0.74 5.47 -24.58
CA VAL A 133 -0.08 6.21 -23.63
C VAL A 133 -0.09 7.71 -24.01
N GLU A 134 1.08 8.24 -24.41
CA GLU A 134 1.22 9.66 -24.82
C GLU A 134 0.44 10.00 -26.09
N ASP A 135 0.51 9.13 -27.10
CA ASP A 135 -0.19 9.36 -28.38
C ASP A 135 -1.67 8.92 -28.34
N GLY A 136 -2.13 8.39 -27.21
CA GLY A 136 -3.51 7.93 -27.03
C GLY A 136 -3.88 6.68 -27.85
N THR A 137 -2.89 5.89 -28.28
CA THR A 137 -3.13 4.57 -28.89
C THR A 137 -3.67 3.61 -27.84
N ILE A 138 -3.22 3.74 -26.60
CA ILE A 138 -3.67 2.95 -25.45
C ILE A 138 -4.13 3.89 -24.34
N ILE A 139 -5.26 3.57 -23.75
CA ILE A 139 -5.68 4.07 -22.45
C ILE A 139 -5.25 3.02 -21.42
N LEU A 140 -4.26 3.36 -20.60
CA LEU A 140 -3.76 2.45 -19.57
C LEU A 140 -4.67 2.45 -18.34
N ILE A 141 -5.08 1.27 -17.88
CA ILE A 141 -5.63 1.06 -16.54
C ILE A 141 -4.68 0.13 -15.80
N GLY A 142 -3.84 0.66 -14.93
CA GLY A 142 -2.96 -0.14 -14.07
C GLY A 142 -3.64 -0.48 -12.75
N ALA A 143 -3.46 -1.70 -12.27
CA ALA A 143 -3.89 -2.11 -10.92
C ALA A 143 -2.69 -2.60 -10.12
N THR A 144 -2.63 -2.23 -8.85
CA THR A 144 -1.56 -2.65 -7.94
C THR A 144 -2.07 -2.73 -6.49
N THR A 145 -1.46 -3.61 -5.70
CA THR A 145 -1.64 -3.66 -4.24
C THR A 145 -0.60 -2.81 -3.51
N GLU A 146 0.46 -2.40 -4.21
CA GLU A 146 1.56 -1.61 -3.66
C GLU A 146 1.35 -0.11 -3.91
N ASN A 147 2.10 0.73 -3.17
CA ASN A 147 2.04 2.17 -3.37
C ASN A 147 2.61 2.55 -4.74
N PRO A 148 1.79 3.08 -5.67
CA PRO A 148 2.22 3.36 -7.04
C PRO A 148 3.32 4.42 -7.14
N TYR A 149 3.44 5.31 -6.18
CA TYR A 149 4.49 6.34 -6.19
C TYR A 149 5.90 5.79 -5.99
N PHE A 150 6.04 4.56 -5.48
CA PHE A 150 7.34 3.88 -5.36
C PHE A 150 7.58 2.87 -6.49
N GLU A 151 6.52 2.23 -6.99
CA GLU A 151 6.62 1.05 -7.83
C GLU A 151 6.34 1.33 -9.31
N VAL A 152 5.55 2.37 -9.61
CA VAL A 152 5.23 2.73 -10.99
C VAL A 152 6.13 3.87 -11.45
N ASN A 153 6.60 3.78 -12.71
CA ASN A 153 7.45 4.79 -13.31
C ASN A 153 6.80 6.18 -13.24
N GLY A 154 7.56 7.17 -12.76
CA GLY A 154 7.10 8.56 -12.63
C GLY A 154 6.58 9.17 -13.93
N ALA A 155 7.09 8.73 -15.09
CA ALA A 155 6.60 9.18 -16.39
C ALA A 155 5.20 8.64 -16.72
N LEU A 156 4.87 7.40 -16.33
CA LEU A 156 3.50 6.86 -16.44
C LEU A 156 2.56 7.55 -15.43
N LEU A 157 3.02 7.75 -14.19
CA LEU A 157 2.24 8.43 -13.15
C LEU A 157 1.86 9.85 -13.56
N SER A 158 2.78 10.61 -14.16
CA SER A 158 2.50 11.99 -14.62
C SER A 158 1.44 12.08 -15.72
N ARG A 159 1.14 10.96 -16.37
CA ARG A 159 0.14 10.83 -17.46
C ARG A 159 -1.10 10.08 -17.06
N SER A 160 -1.19 9.68 -15.80
CA SER A 160 -2.27 8.87 -15.25
C SER A 160 -2.89 9.53 -14.02
N SER A 161 -4.19 9.39 -13.86
CA SER A 161 -4.84 9.73 -12.59
C SER A 161 -4.72 8.55 -11.64
N VAL A 162 -4.29 8.80 -10.41
CA VAL A 162 -4.13 7.76 -9.39
C VAL A 162 -5.35 7.78 -8.46
N PHE A 163 -5.97 6.61 -8.28
CA PHE A 163 -7.13 6.44 -7.39
C PHE A 163 -6.87 5.32 -6.39
N GLU A 164 -7.09 5.63 -5.12
CA GLU A 164 -7.06 4.66 -4.05
C GLU A 164 -8.41 3.95 -3.92
N LEU A 165 -8.38 2.61 -3.90
CA LEU A 165 -9.53 1.81 -3.54
C LEU A 165 -9.39 1.38 -2.08
N CYS A 166 -10.35 1.77 -1.27
CA CYS A 166 -10.41 1.43 0.14
C CYS A 166 -10.99 0.02 0.36
N PRO A 167 -10.66 -0.66 1.48
CA PRO A 167 -11.41 -1.83 1.91
C PRO A 167 -12.90 -1.52 1.95
N LEU A 168 -13.72 -2.49 1.60
CA LEU A 168 -15.18 -2.33 1.71
C LEU A 168 -15.60 -2.26 3.19
N SER A 169 -16.62 -1.47 3.49
CA SER A 169 -17.21 -1.47 4.83
C SER A 169 -17.92 -2.81 5.11
N GLN A 170 -18.22 -3.08 6.38
CA GLN A 170 -18.94 -4.28 6.76
C GLN A 170 -20.31 -4.36 6.07
N GLU A 171 -21.07 -3.25 6.04
CA GLU A 171 -22.37 -3.17 5.39
C GLU A 171 -22.28 -3.38 3.86
N GLU A 172 -21.21 -2.90 3.24
CA GLU A 172 -20.94 -3.12 1.82
C GLU A 172 -20.65 -4.59 1.51
N VAL A 173 -19.90 -5.28 2.37
CA VAL A 173 -19.66 -6.73 2.25
C VAL A 173 -20.93 -7.52 2.50
N GLU A 174 -21.73 -7.19 3.51
CA GLU A 174 -23.04 -7.80 3.78
C GLU A 174 -23.98 -7.68 2.58
N THR A 175 -24.01 -6.50 1.96
CA THR A 175 -24.77 -6.26 0.72
C THR A 175 -24.33 -7.22 -0.41
N LEU A 176 -23.03 -7.46 -0.57
CA LEU A 176 -22.51 -8.41 -1.56
C LEU A 176 -22.85 -9.86 -1.23
N ILE A 177 -22.78 -10.24 0.05
CA ILE A 177 -23.15 -11.58 0.53
C ILE A 177 -24.65 -11.83 0.27
N LEU A 178 -25.51 -10.90 0.65
CA LEU A 178 -26.96 -11.04 0.44
C LEU A 178 -27.29 -11.13 -1.06
N ARG A 179 -26.64 -10.30 -1.89
CA ARG A 179 -26.78 -10.41 -3.35
C ARG A 179 -26.33 -11.78 -3.86
N ALA A 180 -25.24 -12.32 -3.32
CA ALA A 180 -24.71 -13.62 -3.69
C ALA A 180 -25.70 -14.76 -3.40
N VAL A 181 -26.36 -14.71 -2.25
CA VAL A 181 -27.32 -15.71 -1.81
C VAL A 181 -28.64 -15.62 -2.60
N GLN A 182 -29.08 -14.39 -2.95
CA GLN A 182 -30.41 -14.14 -3.53
C GLN A 182 -30.45 -14.15 -5.06
N ASP A 183 -29.36 -13.78 -5.74
CA ASP A 183 -29.35 -13.69 -7.21
C ASP A 183 -29.41 -15.07 -7.86
N GLU A 184 -30.51 -15.36 -8.54
CA GLU A 184 -30.74 -16.66 -9.24
C GLU A 184 -29.88 -16.83 -10.50
N LYS A 185 -29.47 -15.73 -11.13
CA LYS A 185 -28.75 -15.76 -12.42
C LYS A 185 -27.24 -15.83 -12.26
N LYS A 186 -26.70 -14.91 -11.47
CA LYS A 186 -25.25 -14.75 -11.26
C LYS A 186 -24.79 -15.32 -9.91
N GLY A 187 -25.69 -15.39 -8.93
CA GLY A 187 -25.44 -15.84 -7.57
C GLY A 187 -25.73 -17.31 -7.34
N MET A 188 -26.17 -17.59 -6.12
CA MET A 188 -26.51 -18.92 -5.61
C MET A 188 -28.00 -19.05 -5.28
N GLY A 189 -28.88 -18.14 -5.77
CA GLY A 189 -30.32 -18.14 -5.46
C GLY A 189 -31.03 -19.47 -5.83
N SER A 190 -30.61 -20.14 -6.90
CA SER A 190 -31.13 -21.46 -7.31
C SER A 190 -30.88 -22.59 -6.30
N TYR A 191 -29.99 -22.39 -5.33
CA TYR A 191 -29.72 -23.34 -4.26
C TYR A 191 -30.72 -23.26 -3.11
N HIS A 192 -31.56 -22.19 -3.06
CA HIS A 192 -32.46 -21.90 -1.96
C HIS A 192 -31.78 -21.89 -0.60
N ALA A 193 -30.66 -21.14 -0.53
CA ALA A 193 -29.90 -20.96 0.70
C ALA A 193 -30.41 -19.74 1.50
N VAL A 194 -30.32 -19.82 2.80
CA VAL A 194 -30.55 -18.74 3.74
C VAL A 194 -29.30 -18.58 4.60
N ILE A 195 -28.86 -17.35 4.79
CA ILE A 195 -27.77 -17.02 5.71
C ILE A 195 -28.39 -16.39 6.98
N GLU A 196 -27.99 -16.88 8.14
CA GLU A 196 -28.40 -16.33 9.44
C GLU A 196 -27.73 -14.98 9.68
N GLU A 197 -28.37 -14.10 10.44
CA GLU A 197 -27.91 -12.73 10.63
C GLU A 197 -26.52 -12.66 11.29
N ASP A 198 -26.29 -13.50 12.30
CA ASP A 198 -25.00 -13.62 12.97
C ASP A 198 -23.88 -14.18 12.05
N ALA A 199 -24.23 -15.14 11.20
CA ALA A 199 -23.33 -15.67 10.18
C ALA A 199 -22.96 -14.61 9.12
N LEU A 200 -23.94 -13.81 8.69
CA LEU A 200 -23.75 -12.69 7.76
C LEU A 200 -22.78 -11.65 8.33
N HIS A 201 -23.05 -11.19 9.55
CA HIS A 201 -22.18 -10.23 10.24
C HIS A 201 -20.77 -10.77 10.45
N PHE A 202 -20.67 -12.04 10.85
CA PHE A 202 -19.41 -12.73 11.07
C PHE A 202 -18.55 -12.83 9.81
N LEU A 203 -19.14 -13.26 8.67
CA LEU A 203 -18.43 -13.34 7.41
C LEU A 203 -17.97 -11.98 6.90
N ALA A 204 -18.83 -10.96 7.04
CA ALA A 204 -18.53 -9.61 6.60
C ALA A 204 -17.38 -8.99 7.42
N ASP A 205 -17.37 -9.19 8.74
CA ASP A 205 -16.30 -8.72 9.62
C ASP A 205 -14.97 -9.42 9.33
N LEU A 206 -14.97 -10.76 9.27
CA LEU A 206 -13.74 -11.53 9.03
C LEU A 206 -13.16 -11.34 7.62
N ALA A 207 -13.98 -10.99 6.65
CA ALA A 207 -13.49 -10.64 5.32
C ALA A 207 -12.58 -9.41 5.33
N GLY A 208 -12.73 -8.50 6.31
CA GLY A 208 -11.88 -7.33 6.48
C GLY A 208 -11.87 -6.43 5.24
N GLY A 209 -13.02 -6.31 4.57
CA GLY A 209 -13.19 -5.50 3.36
C GLY A 209 -12.75 -6.18 2.05
N ASP A 210 -12.38 -7.48 2.08
CA ASP A 210 -12.09 -8.30 0.90
C ASP A 210 -13.36 -9.03 0.44
N ALA A 211 -14.05 -8.48 -0.56
CA ALA A 211 -15.25 -9.09 -1.14
C ALA A 211 -15.02 -10.50 -1.68
N ARG A 212 -13.84 -10.80 -2.22
CA ARG A 212 -13.51 -12.11 -2.79
C ARG A 212 -13.47 -13.17 -1.69
N SER A 213 -12.88 -12.85 -0.55
CA SER A 213 -12.80 -13.74 0.61
C SER A 213 -14.19 -14.08 1.14
N ALA A 214 -15.07 -13.07 1.30
CA ALA A 214 -16.44 -13.26 1.74
C ALA A 214 -17.26 -14.14 0.78
N LEU A 215 -17.21 -13.82 -0.51
CA LEU A 215 -17.97 -14.56 -1.53
C LEU A 215 -17.50 -16.00 -1.70
N ASN A 216 -16.21 -16.28 -1.59
CA ASN A 216 -15.69 -17.65 -1.63
C ASN A 216 -16.15 -18.44 -0.40
N ALA A 217 -16.20 -17.85 0.78
CA ALA A 217 -16.70 -18.50 1.99
C ALA A 217 -18.20 -18.85 1.86
N VAL A 218 -19.01 -17.93 1.33
CA VAL A 218 -20.43 -18.15 1.07
C VAL A 218 -20.64 -19.25 0.03
N GLU A 219 -19.88 -19.24 -1.07
CA GLU A 219 -19.95 -20.27 -2.11
C GLU A 219 -19.64 -21.66 -1.53
N LEU A 220 -18.57 -21.76 -0.76
CA LEU A 220 -18.17 -23.00 -0.09
C LEU A 220 -19.25 -23.48 0.89
N GLY A 221 -19.78 -22.59 1.73
CA GLY A 221 -20.83 -22.91 2.70
C GLY A 221 -22.09 -23.46 2.01
N ILE A 222 -22.55 -22.82 0.93
CA ILE A 222 -23.74 -23.29 0.19
C ILE A 222 -23.51 -24.63 -0.49
N LEU A 223 -22.32 -24.84 -1.06
CA LEU A 223 -22.01 -26.08 -1.80
C LEU A 223 -21.77 -27.29 -0.89
N THR A 224 -21.36 -27.07 0.35
CA THR A 224 -20.96 -28.17 1.27
C THR A 224 -21.99 -28.46 2.36
N THR A 225 -22.94 -27.56 2.60
CA THR A 225 -23.97 -27.75 3.63
C THR A 225 -25.16 -28.55 3.07
N PRO A 226 -25.58 -29.62 3.74
CA PRO A 226 -26.78 -30.39 3.33
C PRO A 226 -28.07 -29.56 3.51
N ARG A 227 -29.09 -29.90 2.74
CA ARG A 227 -30.43 -29.30 2.91
C ARG A 227 -31.05 -29.77 4.21
N SER A 228 -31.67 -28.81 4.92
CA SER A 228 -32.49 -29.09 6.11
C SER A 228 -33.84 -29.72 5.77
N GLU A 229 -34.62 -30.08 6.79
CA GLU A 229 -35.95 -30.72 6.61
C GLU A 229 -36.95 -29.81 5.84
N ASP A 230 -36.78 -28.51 5.88
CA ASP A 230 -37.54 -27.52 5.12
C ASP A 230 -37.14 -27.43 3.63
N GLY A 231 -36.11 -28.18 3.22
CA GLY A 231 -35.58 -28.17 1.86
C GLY A 231 -34.60 -27.03 1.55
N MET A 232 -34.31 -26.19 2.52
CA MET A 232 -33.37 -25.05 2.39
C MET A 232 -31.98 -25.41 2.90
N ILE A 233 -31.00 -24.62 2.48
CA ILE A 233 -29.62 -24.67 3.01
C ILE A 233 -29.46 -23.53 4.00
N HIS A 234 -29.20 -23.84 5.26
CA HIS A 234 -28.99 -22.84 6.31
C HIS A 234 -27.50 -22.64 6.56
N ILE A 235 -27.03 -21.42 6.32
CA ILE A 235 -25.67 -21.02 6.65
C ILE A 235 -25.70 -20.40 8.05
N SER A 236 -25.45 -21.24 9.04
CA SER A 236 -25.32 -20.83 10.43
C SER A 236 -23.93 -20.26 10.73
N LEU A 237 -23.75 -19.69 11.92
CA LEU A 237 -22.47 -19.19 12.40
C LEU A 237 -21.38 -20.29 12.40
N ASP A 238 -21.73 -21.51 12.75
CA ASP A 238 -20.80 -22.65 12.75
C ASP A 238 -20.30 -22.96 11.36
N VAL A 239 -21.23 -23.08 10.39
CA VAL A 239 -20.90 -23.28 8.96
C VAL A 239 -20.04 -22.13 8.44
N ALA A 240 -20.42 -20.90 8.73
CA ALA A 240 -19.66 -19.71 8.31
C ALA A 240 -18.23 -19.72 8.86
N SER A 241 -18.06 -20.14 10.12
CA SER A 241 -16.74 -20.20 10.77
C SER A 241 -15.81 -21.25 10.16
N GLU A 242 -16.37 -22.38 9.70
CA GLU A 242 -15.60 -23.42 9.01
C GLU A 242 -15.19 -23.00 7.59
N CYS A 243 -16.05 -22.24 6.90
CA CYS A 243 -15.82 -21.85 5.50
C CYS A 243 -14.81 -20.72 5.32
N ILE A 244 -14.69 -19.82 6.28
CA ILE A 244 -13.75 -18.72 6.22
C ILE A 244 -12.41 -19.10 6.87
N GLN A 245 -11.63 -19.97 6.39
CA GLN A 245 -10.36 -20.53 6.89
C GLN A 245 -9.40 -19.58 7.65
N LYS A 246 -9.92 -18.54 8.28
CA LYS A 246 -9.20 -17.72 9.27
C LYS A 246 -9.57 -18.22 10.65
N ARG A 247 -8.59 -18.65 11.44
CA ARG A 247 -8.80 -19.00 12.85
C ARG A 247 -9.63 -17.91 13.51
N VAL A 248 -10.73 -18.34 14.17
CA VAL A 248 -11.54 -17.46 15.03
C VAL A 248 -10.68 -17.02 16.20
N VAL A 249 -9.91 -15.97 15.97
CA VAL A 249 -9.38 -15.18 17.06
C VAL A 249 -10.48 -14.14 17.32
N ARG A 250 -11.14 -14.24 18.46
CA ARG A 250 -11.99 -13.16 18.97
C ARG A 250 -11.14 -11.92 19.21
N TYR A 251 -10.75 -11.30 18.11
CA TYR A 251 -10.15 -10.00 18.10
C TYR A 251 -11.23 -9.09 17.49
N ASP A 252 -11.70 -8.20 18.34
CA ASP A 252 -12.65 -7.16 17.96
C ASP A 252 -11.98 -6.28 16.89
N LYS A 253 -12.18 -6.65 15.61
CA LYS A 253 -11.67 -5.93 14.43
C LYS A 253 -12.54 -4.72 14.06
N THR A 254 -13.26 -4.14 15.01
CA THR A 254 -13.74 -2.78 14.81
C THR A 254 -12.50 -1.91 14.67
N GLY A 255 -12.39 -1.14 13.58
CA GLY A 255 -11.17 -0.44 13.16
C GLY A 255 -10.48 0.39 14.26
N ASP A 256 -11.19 0.87 15.26
CA ASP A 256 -10.67 1.60 16.40
C ASP A 256 -9.76 0.73 17.30
N ASN A 257 -10.16 -0.50 17.64
CA ASN A 257 -9.38 -1.39 18.51
C ASN A 257 -8.03 -1.87 17.90
N HIS A 258 -7.97 -2.01 16.58
CA HIS A 258 -6.73 -2.37 15.88
C HIS A 258 -5.73 -1.20 15.94
N TYR A 259 -6.17 -0.02 15.53
CA TYR A 259 -5.35 1.19 15.57
C TYR A 259 -4.98 1.57 17.02
N ASP A 260 -5.88 1.37 17.97
CA ASP A 260 -5.63 1.60 19.39
C ASP A 260 -4.55 0.65 19.95
N THR A 261 -4.57 -0.64 19.57
CA THR A 261 -3.55 -1.60 19.99
C THR A 261 -2.17 -1.25 19.42
N ILE A 262 -2.08 -0.88 18.13
CA ILE A 262 -0.85 -0.42 17.51
C ILE A 262 -0.35 0.87 18.16
N SER A 263 -1.25 1.80 18.40
CA SER A 263 -0.94 3.06 19.10
C SER A 263 -0.43 2.83 20.51
N ALA A 264 -1.07 1.91 21.26
CA ALA A 264 -0.65 1.53 22.60
C ALA A 264 0.72 0.84 22.59
N PHE A 265 0.97 -0.05 21.63
CA PHE A 265 2.26 -0.71 21.41
C PHE A 265 3.40 0.29 21.21
N ILE A 266 3.22 1.26 20.29
CA ILE A 266 4.22 2.30 20.02
C ILE A 266 4.41 3.19 21.27
N LYS A 267 3.31 3.62 21.91
CA LYS A 267 3.35 4.47 23.10
C LYS A 267 4.02 3.78 24.28
N SER A 268 3.86 2.47 24.44
CA SER A 268 4.52 1.70 25.49
C SER A 268 6.03 1.64 25.27
N MET A 269 6.51 1.39 24.07
CA MET A 269 7.95 1.45 23.76
C MET A 269 8.51 2.86 23.96
N ARG A 270 7.80 3.89 23.49
CA ARG A 270 8.15 5.30 23.68
C ARG A 270 8.19 5.70 25.16
N GLY A 271 7.23 5.24 25.93
CA GLY A 271 7.08 5.50 27.36
C GLY A 271 7.99 4.68 28.26
N SER A 272 8.82 3.79 27.70
CA SER A 272 9.74 2.92 28.43
C SER A 272 9.02 1.93 29.40
N ASP A 273 7.87 1.43 28.96
CA ASP A 273 7.16 0.35 29.66
C ASP A 273 7.35 -0.97 28.88
N PRO A 274 8.34 -1.82 29.24
CA PRO A 274 8.62 -3.06 28.55
C PRO A 274 7.52 -4.11 28.72
N ASP A 275 6.83 -4.15 29.86
CA ASP A 275 5.77 -5.12 30.12
C ASP A 275 4.54 -4.83 29.25
N ALA A 276 4.11 -3.57 29.18
CA ALA A 276 3.05 -3.16 28.28
C ALA A 276 3.42 -3.36 26.82
N ALA A 277 4.66 -3.06 26.41
CA ALA A 277 5.13 -3.25 25.05
C ALA A 277 5.08 -4.71 24.62
N VAL A 278 5.54 -5.65 25.45
CA VAL A 278 5.45 -7.10 25.20
C VAL A 278 3.99 -7.58 25.22
N TYR A 279 3.17 -7.07 26.11
CA TYR A 279 1.75 -7.43 26.15
C TYR A 279 1.03 -7.05 24.84
N TYR A 280 1.24 -5.82 24.34
CA TYR A 280 0.62 -5.39 23.06
C TYR A 280 1.24 -6.10 21.87
N LEU A 281 2.54 -6.45 21.89
CA LEU A 281 3.14 -7.33 20.89
C LEU A 281 2.42 -8.68 20.86
N ALA A 282 2.26 -9.33 22.02
CA ALA A 282 1.57 -10.61 22.12
C ALA A 282 0.12 -10.53 21.64
N LYS A 283 -0.58 -9.43 21.97
CA LYS A 283 -1.95 -9.18 21.52
C LYS A 283 -2.03 -9.06 19.99
N MET A 284 -1.08 -8.36 19.34
CA MET A 284 -1.01 -8.25 17.89
C MET A 284 -0.66 -9.60 17.23
N LEU A 285 0.32 -10.34 17.76
CA LEU A 285 0.70 -11.66 17.24
C LEU A 285 -0.44 -12.68 17.38
N TYR A 286 -1.12 -12.68 18.52
CA TYR A 286 -2.29 -13.52 18.74
C TYR A 286 -3.44 -13.20 17.77
N ALA A 287 -3.61 -11.94 17.42
CA ALA A 287 -4.58 -11.48 16.44
C ALA A 287 -4.20 -11.83 14.98
N GLY A 288 -2.99 -12.36 14.75
CA GLY A 288 -2.49 -12.66 13.41
C GLY A 288 -2.06 -11.44 12.61
N GLU A 289 -1.57 -10.40 13.31
CA GLU A 289 -0.97 -9.24 12.64
C GLU A 289 0.26 -9.63 11.83
N ASP A 290 0.50 -8.93 10.72
CA ASP A 290 1.68 -9.15 9.89
C ASP A 290 2.97 -8.86 10.67
N ILE A 291 3.80 -9.88 10.83
CA ILE A 291 5.09 -9.77 11.54
C ILE A 291 6.02 -8.72 10.90
N LYS A 292 5.93 -8.51 9.59
CA LYS A 292 6.69 -7.47 8.87
C LYS A 292 6.18 -6.08 9.21
N PHE A 293 4.87 -5.93 9.36
CA PHE A 293 4.28 -4.69 9.83
C PHE A 293 4.75 -4.36 11.26
N ILE A 294 4.70 -5.34 12.17
CA ILE A 294 5.19 -5.16 13.54
C ILE A 294 6.67 -4.76 13.54
N ALA A 295 7.52 -5.45 12.78
CA ALA A 295 8.94 -5.14 12.67
C ALA A 295 9.19 -3.72 12.14
N ARG A 296 8.42 -3.24 11.15
CA ARG A 296 8.48 -1.85 10.67
C ARG A 296 8.17 -0.84 11.78
N ARG A 297 7.18 -1.12 12.62
CA ARG A 297 6.84 -0.23 13.75
C ARG A 297 7.95 -0.15 14.78
N ILE A 298 8.63 -1.28 15.06
CA ILE A 298 9.81 -1.30 15.95
C ILE A 298 10.95 -0.46 15.36
N MET A 299 11.26 -0.60 14.06
CA MET A 299 12.29 0.21 13.38
C MET A 299 11.99 1.71 13.43
N ILE A 300 10.73 2.09 13.21
CA ILE A 300 10.33 3.52 13.27
C ILE A 300 10.53 4.03 14.69
N CYS A 301 10.04 3.31 15.72
CA CYS A 301 10.19 3.71 17.12
C CYS A 301 11.67 3.80 17.54
N ALA A 302 12.52 2.88 17.08
CA ALA A 302 13.95 2.90 17.32
C ALA A 302 14.63 4.18 16.76
N SER A 303 14.16 4.69 15.63
CA SER A 303 14.70 5.90 15.01
C SER A 303 14.05 7.18 15.55
N GLU A 304 12.74 7.17 15.79
CA GLU A 304 11.95 8.34 16.17
C GLU A 304 12.10 8.65 17.67
N ASP A 305 12.03 7.61 18.52
CA ASP A 305 11.93 7.79 19.98
C ASP A 305 13.23 7.48 20.73
N VAL A 306 14.10 6.62 20.20
CA VAL A 306 15.44 6.34 20.76
C VAL A 306 16.51 7.15 20.05
N GLY A 307 16.52 7.14 18.73
CA GLY A 307 17.45 7.93 17.92
C GLY A 307 18.91 7.78 18.33
N ASN A 308 19.59 8.89 18.47
CA ASN A 308 21.02 8.92 18.85
C ASN A 308 21.27 8.75 20.36
N ALA A 309 20.24 8.65 21.19
CA ALA A 309 20.44 8.30 22.59
C ALA A 309 20.96 6.86 22.75
N ASP A 310 20.59 5.96 21.85
CA ASP A 310 21.20 4.64 21.68
C ASP A 310 21.24 4.23 20.20
N PRO A 311 22.35 4.48 19.49
CA PRO A 311 22.47 4.15 18.06
C PRO A 311 22.32 2.65 17.74
N MET A 312 22.46 1.77 18.72
CA MET A 312 22.28 0.32 18.53
C MET A 312 20.81 -0.08 18.40
N ALA A 313 19.87 0.73 18.87
CA ALA A 313 18.45 0.41 18.82
C ALA A 313 17.95 0.16 17.40
N LEU A 314 18.33 1.00 16.45
CA LEU A 314 17.99 0.81 15.03
C LEU A 314 18.64 -0.46 14.45
N ASN A 315 19.91 -0.73 14.79
CA ASN A 315 20.60 -1.94 14.32
C ASN A 315 19.91 -3.21 14.81
N VAL A 316 19.51 -3.25 16.08
CA VAL A 316 18.75 -4.37 16.66
C VAL A 316 17.40 -4.54 15.96
N ALA A 317 16.66 -3.44 15.74
CA ALA A 317 15.37 -3.46 15.06
C ALA A 317 15.48 -3.94 13.61
N VAL A 318 16.48 -3.48 12.86
CA VAL A 318 16.72 -3.90 11.46
C VAL A 318 17.14 -5.38 11.41
N SER A 319 18.04 -5.82 12.30
CA SER A 319 18.44 -7.23 12.37
C SER A 319 17.25 -8.14 12.70
N ALA A 320 16.39 -7.73 13.62
CA ALA A 320 15.16 -8.44 13.93
C ALA A 320 14.22 -8.51 12.72
N ALA A 321 14.01 -7.41 12.00
CA ALA A 321 13.17 -7.38 10.80
C ALA A 321 13.67 -8.36 9.72
N GLN A 322 14.98 -8.41 9.47
CA GLN A 322 15.59 -9.37 8.55
C GLN A 322 15.49 -10.82 9.00
N ALA A 323 15.61 -11.05 10.30
CA ALA A 323 15.53 -12.40 10.86
C ALA A 323 14.10 -12.96 10.80
N VAL A 324 13.08 -12.17 11.13
CA VAL A 324 11.67 -12.63 11.10
C VAL A 324 11.21 -12.95 9.68
N GLU A 325 11.71 -12.26 8.65
CA GLU A 325 11.43 -12.59 7.24
C GLU A 325 11.95 -13.99 6.83
N ARG A 326 13.07 -14.41 7.40
CA ARG A 326 13.72 -15.68 7.06
C ARG A 326 13.17 -16.85 7.86
N ILE A 327 12.80 -16.61 9.12
CA ILE A 327 12.43 -17.65 10.08
C ILE A 327 10.91 -17.88 10.06
N GLY A 328 10.10 -16.81 10.07
CA GLY A 328 8.65 -16.92 10.14
C GLY A 328 8.12 -17.31 11.52
N MET A 329 6.80 -17.48 11.61
CA MET A 329 6.14 -17.95 12.84
C MET A 329 6.27 -19.47 12.98
N PRO A 330 6.35 -20.02 14.21
CA PRO A 330 6.16 -19.32 15.51
C PRO A 330 7.40 -18.64 16.08
N GLU A 331 8.60 -18.93 15.62
CA GLU A 331 9.86 -18.50 16.26
C GLU A 331 10.10 -16.98 16.11
N ALA A 332 9.53 -16.33 15.10
CA ALA A 332 9.60 -14.88 14.89
C ALA A 332 9.13 -14.08 16.12
N GLN A 333 8.20 -14.61 16.93
CA GLN A 333 7.74 -13.97 18.16
C GLN A 333 8.86 -13.71 19.17
N ILE A 334 9.85 -14.61 19.24
CA ILE A 334 10.99 -14.50 20.18
C ILE A 334 11.89 -13.34 19.75
N ILE A 335 12.17 -13.26 18.45
CA ILE A 335 13.02 -12.22 17.85
C ILE A 335 12.36 -10.84 18.00
N LEU A 336 11.06 -10.75 17.72
CA LEU A 336 10.30 -9.51 17.89
C LEU A 336 10.28 -9.07 19.35
N SER A 337 10.10 -10.01 20.30
CA SER A 337 10.13 -9.71 21.74
C SER A 337 11.47 -9.12 22.17
N GLN A 338 12.60 -9.71 21.72
CA GLN A 338 13.94 -9.18 22.02
C GLN A 338 14.09 -7.74 21.53
N ALA A 339 13.68 -7.46 20.28
CA ALA A 339 13.80 -6.11 19.71
C ALA A 339 12.89 -5.10 20.43
N VAL A 340 11.65 -5.50 20.76
CA VAL A 340 10.71 -4.66 21.52
C VAL A 340 11.25 -4.29 22.88
N LEU A 341 11.75 -5.27 23.63
CA LEU A 341 12.34 -5.07 24.96
C LEU A 341 13.55 -4.14 24.87
N TYR A 342 14.43 -4.34 23.87
CA TYR A 342 15.58 -3.46 23.67
C TYR A 342 15.14 -2.00 23.43
N VAL A 343 14.22 -1.77 22.48
CA VAL A 343 13.74 -0.44 22.16
C VAL A 343 12.98 0.19 23.33
N ALA A 344 12.17 -0.58 24.05
CA ALA A 344 11.42 -0.10 25.22
C ALA A 344 12.33 0.33 26.35
N THR A 345 13.44 -0.38 26.60
CA THR A 345 14.35 -0.09 27.72
C THR A 345 15.50 0.86 27.36
N ALA A 346 15.73 1.16 26.09
CA ALA A 346 16.75 2.09 25.64
C ALA A 346 16.47 3.54 26.11
N PRO A 347 17.50 4.37 26.36
CA PRO A 347 17.32 5.80 26.60
C PRO A 347 16.62 6.45 25.43
N LYS A 348 15.76 7.45 25.71
CA LYS A 348 14.89 8.07 24.70
C LYS A 348 15.42 9.44 24.27
N SER A 349 15.40 9.68 22.95
CA SER A 349 15.58 11.00 22.36
C SER A 349 14.91 11.07 20.99
N ASN A 350 14.12 12.10 20.77
CA ASN A 350 13.53 12.44 19.48
C ASN A 350 14.26 13.57 18.76
N SER A 351 15.46 13.93 19.21
CA SER A 351 16.26 15.05 18.68
C SER A 351 16.48 14.95 17.17
N ALA A 352 16.79 13.75 16.65
CA ALA A 352 16.99 13.51 15.22
C ALA A 352 15.70 13.69 14.41
N CYS A 353 14.57 13.23 14.94
CA CYS A 353 13.25 13.38 14.34
C CYS A 353 12.85 14.86 14.29
N ASN A 354 12.98 15.59 15.40
CA ASN A 354 12.67 17.02 15.47
C ASN A 354 13.58 17.83 14.53
N ALA A 355 14.86 17.47 14.42
CA ALA A 355 15.81 18.15 13.54
C ALA A 355 15.37 18.12 12.08
N VAL A 356 15.01 16.95 11.55
CA VAL A 356 14.59 16.82 10.15
C VAL A 356 13.25 17.54 9.89
N PHE A 357 12.30 17.48 10.80
CA PHE A 357 11.02 18.18 10.64
C PHE A 357 11.18 19.68 10.66
N ALA A 358 11.98 20.24 11.60
CA ALA A 358 12.27 21.65 11.64
C ALA A 358 13.00 22.12 10.37
N ALA A 359 13.96 21.33 9.87
CA ALA A 359 14.64 21.62 8.61
C ALA A 359 13.67 21.58 7.41
N MET A 360 12.79 20.58 7.33
CA MET A 360 11.78 20.47 6.26
C MET A 360 10.82 21.66 6.25
N ASP A 361 10.40 22.15 7.42
CA ASP A 361 9.54 23.34 7.51
C ASP A 361 10.26 24.61 7.07
N ASN A 362 11.56 24.73 7.36
CA ASN A 362 12.39 25.82 6.82
C ASN A 362 12.50 25.76 5.29
N VAL A 363 12.77 24.58 4.71
CA VAL A 363 12.84 24.39 3.25
C VAL A 363 11.55 24.79 2.56
N LYS A 364 10.38 24.52 3.16
CA LYS A 364 9.06 24.94 2.62
C LYS A 364 8.87 26.44 2.69
N LYS A 365 9.41 27.09 3.72
CA LYS A 365 9.18 28.52 4.02
C LYS A 365 10.12 29.46 3.29
N TYR A 366 11.38 29.07 3.10
CA TYR A 366 12.42 29.94 2.56
C TYR A 366 12.96 29.38 1.24
N LYS A 367 13.11 30.28 0.24
CA LYS A 367 13.95 29.99 -0.93
C LYS A 367 15.38 30.31 -0.56
N THR A 368 16.23 29.32 -0.54
CA THR A 368 17.62 29.44 -0.13
C THR A 368 18.56 29.10 -1.29
N THR A 369 19.76 29.68 -1.24
CA THR A 369 20.83 29.38 -2.20
C THR A 369 22.02 28.78 -1.45
N VAL A 370 22.59 27.69 -1.98
CA VAL A 370 23.81 27.10 -1.40
C VAL A 370 24.93 28.13 -1.40
N PRO A 371 25.64 28.38 -0.27
CA PRO A 371 26.79 29.31 -0.20
C PRO A 371 27.83 29.02 -1.28
N VAL A 372 28.35 30.04 -1.92
CA VAL A 372 29.22 29.91 -3.12
C VAL A 372 30.43 29.02 -2.86
N HIS A 373 31.03 29.10 -1.67
CA HIS A 373 32.19 28.30 -1.28
C HIS A 373 31.87 26.81 -1.08
N LEU A 374 30.58 26.43 -0.91
CA LEU A 374 30.13 25.03 -0.80
C LEU A 374 29.63 24.47 -2.13
N GLN A 375 29.51 25.32 -3.16
CA GLN A 375 29.04 24.86 -4.48
C GLN A 375 30.09 23.99 -5.16
N ASP A 376 29.63 23.02 -5.98
CA ASP A 376 30.53 22.07 -6.65
C ASP A 376 31.55 22.78 -7.56
N ALA A 377 32.84 22.49 -7.34
CA ALA A 377 33.96 23.03 -8.10
C ALA A 377 34.62 22.04 -9.06
N HIS A 378 34.05 20.79 -9.23
CA HIS A 378 34.72 19.73 -9.97
C HIS A 378 34.43 19.75 -11.49
N TYR A 379 33.70 20.72 -12.02
CA TYR A 379 33.38 20.80 -13.46
C TYR A 379 34.13 21.98 -14.16
N LYS A 380 34.36 21.82 -15.48
CA LYS A 380 34.99 22.86 -16.31
C LYS A 380 34.15 24.14 -16.31
N GLY A 381 34.71 25.23 -15.80
CA GLY A 381 34.03 26.55 -15.74
C GLY A 381 33.57 26.97 -14.35
N SER A 382 33.61 26.09 -13.36
CA SER A 382 33.25 26.41 -11.95
C SER A 382 34.03 27.59 -11.40
N ALA A 383 35.34 27.69 -11.68
CA ALA A 383 36.17 28.80 -11.27
C ALA A 383 35.72 30.17 -11.84
N LYS A 384 35.13 30.22 -13.05
CA LYS A 384 34.58 31.48 -13.63
C LYS A 384 33.31 31.94 -12.91
N LEU A 385 32.62 31.02 -12.24
CA LEU A 385 31.41 31.29 -11.44
C LEU A 385 31.73 31.50 -9.96
N GLY A 386 33.00 31.35 -9.57
CA GLY A 386 33.45 31.51 -8.19
C GLY A 386 33.10 30.35 -7.26
N HIS A 387 32.62 29.20 -7.82
CA HIS A 387 32.19 28.04 -7.04
C HIS A 387 33.37 27.40 -6.30
N GLY A 388 33.20 27.07 -5.03
CA GLY A 388 34.19 26.47 -4.18
C GLY A 388 35.30 27.41 -3.68
N ILE A 389 35.30 28.67 -4.13
CA ILE A 389 36.33 29.63 -3.68
C ILE A 389 36.11 29.97 -2.21
N GLY A 390 37.18 29.84 -1.40
CA GLY A 390 37.15 30.12 0.02
C GLY A 390 36.68 28.98 0.92
N TYR A 391 36.38 27.81 0.36
CA TYR A 391 36.09 26.61 1.14
C TYR A 391 37.30 26.18 1.96
N LYS A 392 37.10 26.00 3.27
CA LYS A 392 38.11 25.50 4.20
C LYS A 392 37.92 24.01 4.39
N TYR A 393 38.88 23.22 4.01
CA TYR A 393 38.81 21.76 4.17
C TYR A 393 39.09 21.38 5.62
N ALA A 394 38.06 20.85 6.30
CA ALA A 394 38.12 20.64 7.75
C ALA A 394 39.24 19.69 8.21
N HIS A 395 39.65 18.73 7.37
CA HIS A 395 40.77 17.81 7.70
C HIS A 395 42.14 18.48 7.78
N ASP A 396 42.29 19.69 7.24
CA ASP A 396 43.56 20.47 7.35
C ASP A 396 43.68 21.22 8.70
N TYR A 397 42.65 21.13 9.54
CA TYR A 397 42.57 21.85 10.81
C TYR A 397 42.60 20.91 12.03
N PRO A 398 43.02 21.38 13.21
CA PRO A 398 42.98 20.58 14.45
C PRO A 398 41.57 20.00 14.70
N ASN A 399 41.53 18.81 15.27
CA ASN A 399 40.29 18.07 15.52
C ASN A 399 39.36 17.90 14.28
N HIS A 400 39.90 18.10 13.06
CA HIS A 400 39.15 18.10 11.81
C HIS A 400 37.93 19.02 11.85
N TYR A 401 38.06 20.16 12.52
CA TYR A 401 37.01 21.15 12.66
C TYR A 401 37.53 22.56 12.32
N VAL A 402 36.73 23.31 11.57
CA VAL A 402 36.99 24.71 11.26
C VAL A 402 35.69 25.50 11.26
N LYS A 403 35.72 26.67 11.86
CA LYS A 403 34.57 27.56 11.86
C LYS A 403 34.39 28.18 10.48
N GLN A 404 33.33 27.78 9.77
CA GLN A 404 32.87 28.40 8.54
C GLN A 404 31.35 28.28 8.44
N GLN A 405 30.74 29.05 7.56
CA GLN A 405 29.27 28.98 7.33
C GLN A 405 28.95 27.82 6.43
N TYR A 406 27.99 26.95 6.85
CA TYR A 406 27.48 25.84 6.07
C TYR A 406 26.04 26.07 5.62
N LEU A 407 25.23 26.79 6.40
CA LEU A 407 23.85 27.08 6.02
C LEU A 407 23.79 28.29 5.06
N PRO A 408 22.77 28.34 4.20
CA PRO A 408 22.44 29.50 3.39
C PRO A 408 22.33 30.78 4.20
N ASP A 409 22.61 31.93 3.56
CA ASP A 409 22.59 33.25 4.22
C ASP A 409 21.24 33.54 4.88
N GLU A 410 20.15 33.13 4.26
CA GLU A 410 18.80 33.39 4.72
C GLU A 410 18.45 32.65 6.03
N ILE A 411 19.19 31.59 6.34
CA ILE A 411 18.98 30.76 7.52
C ILE A 411 20.28 30.44 8.28
N LYS A 412 21.33 31.28 8.12
CA LYS A 412 22.67 31.03 8.67
C LYS A 412 22.72 30.79 10.18
N ASP A 413 21.77 31.36 10.90
CA ASP A 413 21.70 31.30 12.36
C ASP A 413 20.68 30.20 12.83
N ALA A 414 20.10 29.43 11.90
CA ALA A 414 19.16 28.39 12.27
C ALA A 414 19.84 27.22 12.99
N VAL A 415 19.17 26.71 14.02
CA VAL A 415 19.59 25.52 14.76
C VAL A 415 18.49 24.48 14.61
N PHE A 416 18.80 23.33 14.03
CA PHE A 416 17.86 22.23 13.81
C PHE A 416 18.11 21.06 14.76
N TYR A 417 19.37 20.78 15.10
CA TYR A 417 19.74 19.66 15.95
C TYR A 417 20.22 20.14 17.32
N GLU A 418 19.47 19.70 18.33
CA GLU A 418 19.85 19.93 19.74
C GLU A 418 19.92 18.54 20.41
N ALA A 419 21.15 18.13 20.76
CA ALA A 419 21.36 16.87 21.45
C ALA A 419 20.74 16.90 22.85
N SER A 420 20.02 15.81 23.19
CA SER A 420 19.45 15.63 24.53
C SER A 420 20.55 15.32 25.58
N ASP A 421 20.14 15.26 26.84
CA ASP A 421 21.03 14.82 27.93
C ASP A 421 20.88 13.31 28.22
N ASN A 422 20.28 12.54 27.28
CA ASN A 422 20.03 11.11 27.45
C ASN A 422 21.02 10.24 26.65
N GLY A 423 21.48 9.17 27.29
CA GLY A 423 22.28 8.12 26.64
C GLY A 423 23.53 8.66 25.93
N TYR A 424 23.78 8.14 24.72
CA TYR A 424 24.95 8.51 23.93
C TYR A 424 24.96 9.98 23.45
N GLU A 425 23.82 10.66 23.45
CA GLU A 425 23.77 12.08 23.06
C GLU A 425 24.52 12.99 24.05
N GLN A 426 24.71 12.60 25.30
CA GLN A 426 25.62 13.30 26.23
C GLN A 426 27.06 13.32 25.69
N THR A 427 27.51 12.18 25.13
CA THR A 427 28.85 12.09 24.52
C THR A 427 28.94 12.94 23.27
N ILE A 428 27.92 12.94 22.42
CA ILE A 428 27.86 13.81 21.24
C ILE A 428 27.92 15.28 21.65
N LYS A 429 27.14 15.69 22.63
CA LYS A 429 27.09 17.08 23.15
C LYS A 429 28.45 17.54 23.69
N ALA A 430 29.10 16.68 24.50
CA ALA A 430 30.43 16.96 25.03
C ALA A 430 31.49 17.07 23.91
N HIS A 431 31.45 16.17 22.95
CA HIS A 431 32.34 16.20 21.78
C HIS A 431 32.16 17.49 20.95
N MET A 432 30.92 17.82 20.60
CA MET A 432 30.62 19.03 19.81
C MET A 432 31.00 20.31 20.52
N LYS A 433 30.86 20.37 21.87
CA LYS A 433 31.33 21.48 22.68
C LYS A 433 32.85 21.60 22.62
N ARG A 434 33.55 20.50 22.88
CA ARG A 434 35.03 20.49 22.87
C ARG A 434 35.62 21.00 21.56
N ILE A 435 35.19 20.48 20.40
CA ILE A 435 35.74 20.89 19.10
C ILE A 435 35.43 22.34 18.74
N LYS A 436 34.31 22.89 19.27
CA LYS A 436 33.99 24.32 19.10
C LYS A 436 34.79 25.26 20.01
N ASP A 437 35.12 24.81 21.22
CA ASP A 437 35.85 25.59 22.20
C ASP A 437 37.37 25.62 21.87
N GLU A 438 37.87 24.58 21.18
CA GLU A 438 39.30 24.45 20.79
C GLU A 438 39.61 25.04 19.40
N ALA A 439 38.62 25.55 18.65
CA ALA A 439 38.73 26.12 17.29
C ALA A 439 38.68 27.64 17.31
#